data_5b5b1d73f159d6a1ebc992d3e5dc1d85
#
_entry.id   5b5b1d73f159d6a1ebc992d3e5dc1d85
#
_cell.length_a   1.000
_cell.length_b   1.000
_cell.length_c   1.000
_cell.angle_alpha   90.00
_cell.angle_beta   90.00
_cell.angle_gamma   90.00
#
_symmetry.space_group_name_H-M   'P 1'
#
loop_
_entity.id
_entity.type
_entity.pdbx_description
1 polymer ?
#
loop_
_entity_poly.entity_id
_entity_poly.type
_entity_poly.pdbx_seq_one_letter_code
_entity_poly.pdbx_strand_id
1 'polypeptide(L)'
;MPDTMFMKERMLITGGHALQGTVHISGGKNTAVAVIPATLLCDEPCTIENLPDISDVHALVDILCSLGAKVDYEPNRFMTVDPRPAEGWQVSYRDSQRLRASYYLLGALLGRRGQAEVYQ
;
A
#
# COMPACT_ATOMS: atom_id res chain seq x y z
N MET A 1 -14.26 -21.64 4.73
CA MET A 1 -13.55 -21.62 4.96
C MET A 1 -12.43 -21.48 4.90
N PRO A 2 -12.11 -21.02 5.13
CA PRO A 2 -11.00 -20.83 4.69
C PRO A 2 -9.97 -21.55 5.22
N ASP A 3 -9.77 -22.46 4.57
CA ASP A 3 -8.67 -23.27 4.85
C ASP A 3 -7.35 -22.56 4.77
N THR A 4 -7.35 -21.44 4.08
CA THR A 4 -6.13 -20.62 3.94
C THR A 4 -5.57 -20.16 5.28
N MET A 5 -6.41 -20.01 6.31
CA MET A 5 -5.89 -19.59 7.61
C MET A 5 -5.08 -20.67 8.29
N PHE A 6 -5.19 -21.92 7.84
CA PHE A 6 -4.40 -23.03 8.37
C PHE A 6 -3.24 -23.43 7.47
N MET A 7 -3.12 -22.80 6.30
CA MET A 7 -2.01 -23.06 5.41
C MET A 7 -0.77 -22.36 5.93
N LYS A 8 0.30 -23.11 6.01
CA LYS A 8 1.59 -22.58 6.43
C LYS A 8 2.54 -22.63 5.26
N GLU A 9 3.14 -21.50 4.96
CA GLU A 9 4.20 -21.45 3.97
C GLU A 9 5.50 -21.86 4.62
N ARG A 10 6.32 -22.55 3.86
CA ARG A 10 7.67 -22.85 4.32
C ARG A 10 8.63 -22.65 3.17
N MET A 11 9.83 -22.26 3.51
CA MET A 11 10.88 -22.05 2.54
C MET A 11 11.90 -23.18 2.68
N LEU A 12 12.12 -23.94 1.61
CA LEU A 12 13.12 -24.96 1.58
C LEU A 12 14.30 -24.47 0.75
N ILE A 13 15.47 -24.41 1.37
CA ILE A 13 16.66 -23.89 0.69
C ILE A 13 17.69 -24.99 0.61
N THR A 14 18.14 -25.29 -0.60
CA THR A 14 19.23 -26.21 -0.84
C THR A 14 20.41 -25.42 -1.39
N GLY A 15 21.49 -25.38 -0.62
CA GLY A 15 22.70 -24.64 -1.01
C GLY A 15 23.68 -25.51 -1.76
N GLY A 16 24.88 -24.97 -1.95
CA GLY A 16 25.98 -25.73 -2.55
C GLY A 16 26.09 -25.59 -4.06
N HIS A 17 25.32 -24.70 -4.66
CA HIS A 17 25.33 -24.46 -6.10
C HIS A 17 25.73 -23.02 -6.41
N ALA A 18 26.57 -22.85 -7.44
CA ALA A 18 26.90 -21.52 -7.93
C ALA A 18 25.65 -20.92 -8.65
N LEU A 19 25.38 -19.66 -8.39
CA LEU A 19 24.24 -18.99 -8.99
C LEU A 19 24.69 -18.10 -10.14
N GLN A 20 23.92 -18.12 -11.22
CA GLN A 20 24.11 -17.24 -12.37
C GLN A 20 22.77 -16.73 -12.81
N GLY A 21 22.72 -15.48 -13.24
CA GLY A 21 21.50 -14.90 -13.76
C GLY A 21 21.36 -13.46 -13.38
N THR A 22 20.25 -12.88 -13.80
CA THR A 22 19.90 -11.50 -13.54
C THR A 22 18.61 -11.48 -12.72
N VAL A 23 18.62 -10.70 -11.65
CA VAL A 23 17.42 -10.51 -10.82
C VAL A 23 17.01 -9.05 -10.89
N HIS A 24 15.74 -8.82 -11.25
CA HIS A 24 15.17 -7.48 -11.17
C HIS A 24 14.68 -7.24 -9.76
N ILE A 25 15.21 -6.19 -9.13
CA ILE A 25 14.83 -5.84 -7.77
C ILE A 25 13.53 -5.06 -7.80
N SER A 26 12.54 -5.54 -7.04
CA SER A 26 11.28 -4.82 -6.87
C SER A 26 11.47 -3.64 -5.93
N GLY A 27 10.51 -2.71 -5.96
CA GLY A 27 10.52 -1.58 -5.04
C GLY A 27 10.40 -2.02 -3.60
N GLY A 28 10.87 -1.18 -2.69
CA GLY A 28 10.89 -1.49 -1.27
C GLY A 28 9.53 -1.27 -0.59
N LYS A 29 9.20 -2.13 0.36
CA LYS A 29 7.96 -2.03 1.13
C LYS A 29 7.90 -0.72 1.91
N ASN A 30 8.96 -0.36 2.61
CA ASN A 30 8.94 0.83 3.47
C ASN A 30 8.78 2.11 2.67
N THR A 31 9.35 2.17 1.50
CA THR A 31 9.17 3.31 0.59
C THR A 31 7.73 3.34 0.10
N ALA A 32 7.18 2.21 -0.31
CA ALA A 32 5.82 2.13 -0.82
C ALA A 32 4.79 2.61 0.21
N VAL A 33 4.91 2.16 1.46
CA VAL A 33 3.93 2.52 2.51
C VAL A 33 4.00 3.98 2.92
N ALA A 34 5.06 4.69 2.56
CA ALA A 34 5.18 6.13 2.79
C ALA A 34 4.73 6.94 1.57
N VAL A 35 5.13 6.52 0.37
CA VAL A 35 4.86 7.26 -0.87
C VAL A 35 3.38 7.17 -1.25
N ILE A 36 2.75 6.01 -1.08
CA ILE A 36 1.34 5.84 -1.46
C ILE A 36 0.43 6.79 -0.68
N PRO A 37 0.49 6.88 0.66
CA PRO A 37 -0.30 7.88 1.37
C PRO A 37 0.01 9.31 0.96
N ALA A 38 1.25 9.61 0.60
CA ALA A 38 1.65 10.95 0.19
C ALA A 38 0.93 11.43 -1.08
N THR A 39 0.40 10.52 -1.89
CA THR A 39 -0.39 10.92 -3.07
C THR A 39 -1.63 11.72 -2.70
N LEU A 40 -2.14 11.57 -1.47
CA LEU A 40 -3.27 12.36 -0.98
C LEU A 40 -2.95 13.84 -0.87
N LEU A 41 -1.67 14.22 -0.85
CA LEU A 41 -1.24 15.62 -0.76
C LEU A 41 -1.14 16.29 -2.13
N CYS A 42 -1.35 15.55 -3.21
CA CYS A 42 -1.25 16.08 -4.57
C CYS A 42 -2.57 16.70 -5.01
N ASP A 43 -2.49 17.61 -5.98
CA ASP A 43 -3.66 18.27 -6.56
C ASP A 43 -4.08 17.66 -7.89
N GLU A 44 -3.39 16.66 -8.35
CA GLU A 44 -3.65 15.99 -9.62
C GLU A 44 -3.23 14.53 -9.54
N PRO A 45 -3.62 13.70 -10.52
CA PRO A 45 -3.25 12.29 -10.49
C PRO A 45 -1.75 12.08 -10.45
N CYS A 46 -1.33 11.10 -9.67
CA CYS A 46 0.07 10.70 -9.54
C CYS A 46 0.20 9.25 -9.96
N THR A 47 1.25 8.94 -10.70
CA THR A 47 1.55 7.56 -11.07
C THR A 47 2.83 7.12 -10.38
N ILE A 48 2.77 5.96 -9.75
CA ILE A 48 3.89 5.34 -9.06
C ILE A 48 4.22 4.04 -9.76
N GLU A 49 5.49 3.86 -10.08
CA GLU A 49 5.97 2.64 -10.71
C GLU A 49 6.85 1.84 -9.76
N ASN A 50 7.11 0.61 -10.10
CA ASN A 50 8.01 -0.27 -9.34
C ASN A 50 7.58 -0.49 -7.89
N LEU A 51 6.27 -0.66 -7.68
CA LEU A 51 5.75 -1.02 -6.37
C LEU A 51 5.81 -2.54 -6.18
N PRO A 52 6.16 -3.01 -4.97
CA PRO A 52 6.10 -4.45 -4.71
C PRO A 52 4.64 -4.91 -4.64
N ASP A 53 4.37 -6.12 -5.12
CA ASP A 53 3.05 -6.72 -5.01
C ASP A 53 2.94 -7.43 -3.67
N ILE A 54 2.60 -6.68 -2.64
CA ILE A 54 2.52 -7.16 -1.26
C ILE A 54 1.20 -6.74 -0.63
N SER A 55 0.82 -7.44 0.44
CA SER A 55 -0.46 -7.19 1.10
C SER A 55 -0.63 -5.76 1.60
N ASP A 56 0.45 -5.12 2.05
CA ASP A 56 0.37 -3.74 2.54
C ASP A 56 -0.01 -2.77 1.42
N VAL A 57 0.47 -3.00 0.20
CA VAL A 57 0.11 -2.15 -0.95
C VAL A 57 -1.38 -2.34 -1.28
N HIS A 58 -1.87 -3.57 -1.27
CA HIS A 58 -3.29 -3.84 -1.49
C HIS A 58 -4.16 -3.19 -0.41
N ALA A 59 -3.72 -3.24 0.85
CA ALA A 59 -4.43 -2.59 1.94
C ALA A 59 -4.52 -1.08 1.72
N LEU A 60 -3.45 -0.46 1.27
CA LEU A 60 -3.44 0.98 0.97
C LEU A 60 -4.38 1.34 -0.17
N VAL A 61 -4.45 0.50 -1.21
CA VAL A 61 -5.42 0.73 -2.30
C VAL A 61 -6.84 0.75 -1.73
N ASP A 62 -7.18 -0.22 -0.89
CA ASP A 62 -8.52 -0.28 -0.29
C ASP A 62 -8.80 0.94 0.58
N ILE A 63 -7.81 1.38 1.36
CA ILE A 63 -7.97 2.57 2.20
C ILE A 63 -8.16 3.82 1.35
N LEU A 64 -7.35 4.02 0.32
CA LEU A 64 -7.49 5.19 -0.55
C LEU A 64 -8.86 5.21 -1.23
N CYS A 65 -9.33 4.05 -1.69
CA CYS A 65 -10.66 3.95 -2.30
C CYS A 65 -11.75 4.27 -1.27
N SER A 66 -11.61 3.82 -0.03
CA SER A 66 -12.59 4.12 1.02
C SER A 66 -12.65 5.60 1.36
N LEU A 67 -11.54 6.32 1.19
CA LEU A 67 -11.48 7.76 1.40
C LEU A 67 -12.06 8.55 0.22
N GLY A 68 -12.33 7.90 -0.90
CA GLY A 68 -12.92 8.52 -2.08
C GLY A 68 -11.96 8.77 -3.23
N ALA A 69 -10.69 8.44 -3.09
CA ALA A 69 -9.72 8.58 -4.18
C ALA A 69 -10.03 7.57 -5.29
N LYS A 70 -9.66 7.91 -6.50
CA LYS A 70 -9.69 6.97 -7.62
C LYS A 70 -8.32 6.34 -7.76
N VAL A 71 -8.28 5.01 -7.72
CA VAL A 71 -7.03 4.27 -7.81
C VAL A 71 -7.13 3.28 -8.96
N ASP A 72 -6.15 3.36 -9.86
CA ASP A 72 -5.97 2.38 -10.93
C ASP A 72 -4.66 1.66 -10.62
N TYR A 73 -4.78 0.44 -10.10
CA TYR A 73 -3.63 -0.33 -9.67
C TYR A 73 -3.48 -1.59 -10.51
N GLU A 74 -2.33 -1.72 -11.13
CA GLU A 74 -1.96 -2.91 -11.88
C GLU A 74 -0.70 -3.49 -11.24
N PRO A 75 -0.83 -4.60 -10.49
CA PRO A 75 0.30 -5.18 -9.76
C PRO A 75 1.51 -5.42 -10.66
N ASN A 76 2.69 -5.13 -10.13
CA ASN A 76 3.97 -5.24 -10.82
C ASN A 76 4.16 -4.28 -11.99
N ARG A 77 3.25 -3.35 -12.20
CA ARG A 77 3.37 -2.36 -13.27
C ARG A 77 3.28 -0.94 -12.73
N PHE A 78 2.09 -0.50 -12.36
CA PHE A 78 1.90 0.89 -11.93
C PHE A 78 0.71 1.03 -11.00
N MET A 79 0.68 2.15 -10.30
CA MET A 79 -0.50 2.61 -9.56
C MET A 79 -0.69 4.09 -9.87
N THR A 80 -1.87 4.44 -10.38
CA THR A 80 -2.26 5.84 -10.55
C THR A 80 -3.29 6.19 -9.51
N VAL A 81 -3.02 7.23 -8.74
CA VAL A 81 -3.94 7.72 -7.71
C VAL A 81 -4.39 9.12 -8.08
N ASP A 82 -5.69 9.30 -8.20
CA ASP A 82 -6.30 10.62 -8.31
C ASP A 82 -6.92 10.98 -6.97
N PRO A 83 -6.30 11.86 -6.19
CA PRO A 83 -6.81 12.19 -4.86
C PRO A 83 -7.92 13.23 -4.87
N ARG A 84 -8.17 13.88 -5.99
CA ARG A 84 -9.09 15.03 -6.05
C ARG A 84 -10.49 14.72 -5.51
N PRO A 85 -11.11 13.56 -5.79
CA PRO A 85 -12.43 13.26 -5.24
C PRO A 85 -12.40 12.77 -3.80
N ALA A 86 -11.23 12.60 -3.18
CA ALA A 86 -11.14 12.07 -1.82
C ALA A 86 -11.52 13.14 -0.79
N GLU A 87 -12.63 12.91 -0.10
CA GLU A 87 -13.13 13.80 0.96
C GLU A 87 -13.09 13.16 2.34
N GLY A 88 -12.83 11.86 2.41
CA GLY A 88 -12.76 11.13 3.66
C GLY A 88 -11.55 11.50 4.49
N TRP A 89 -11.70 11.36 5.80
CA TRP A 89 -10.62 11.62 6.76
C TRP A 89 -10.54 10.56 7.84
N GLN A 90 -11.39 9.54 7.78
CA GLN A 90 -11.43 8.46 8.76
C GLN A 90 -11.02 7.16 8.09
N VAL A 91 -10.11 6.44 8.74
CA VAL A 91 -9.73 5.09 8.34
C VAL A 91 -10.37 4.11 9.32
N SER A 92 -11.11 3.13 8.82
CA SER A 92 -11.83 2.19 9.67
C SER A 92 -10.88 1.40 10.57
N TYR A 93 -11.40 0.91 11.68
CA TYR A 93 -10.65 0.04 12.57
C TYR A 93 -10.09 -1.17 11.82
N ARG A 94 -10.91 -1.79 10.99
CA ARG A 94 -10.51 -2.95 10.19
C ARG A 94 -9.33 -2.64 9.27
N ASP A 95 -9.42 -1.53 8.54
CA ASP A 95 -8.34 -1.15 7.61
C ASP A 95 -7.08 -0.72 8.36
N SER A 96 -7.25 -0.06 9.49
CA SER A 96 -6.11 0.32 10.33
C SER A 96 -5.35 -0.90 10.84
N GLN A 97 -6.05 -2.00 11.11
CA GLN A 97 -5.42 -3.22 11.60
C GLN A 97 -4.66 -3.97 10.49
N ARG A 98 -5.03 -3.76 9.24
CA ARG A 98 -4.38 -4.44 8.10
C ARG A 98 -2.99 -3.89 7.80
N LEU A 99 -2.70 -2.66 8.24
CA LEU A 99 -1.47 -1.97 7.87
C LEU A 99 -0.81 -1.37 9.10
N ARG A 100 0.34 -1.90 9.50
CA ARG A 100 1.07 -1.39 10.66
C ARG A 100 1.51 0.06 10.48
N ALA A 101 1.82 0.44 9.25
CA ALA A 101 2.28 1.78 8.93
C ALA A 101 1.12 2.74 8.63
N SER A 102 -0.10 2.42 9.09
CA SER A 102 -1.27 3.28 8.86
C SER A 102 -1.10 4.68 9.41
N TYR A 103 -0.18 4.89 10.34
CA TYR A 103 0.10 6.20 10.90
C TYR A 103 0.60 7.21 9.84
N TYR A 104 1.16 6.77 8.72
CA TYR A 104 1.50 7.69 7.63
C TYR A 104 0.27 8.40 7.08
N LEU A 105 -0.88 7.74 7.18
CA LEU A 105 -2.14 8.33 6.74
C LEU A 105 -2.55 9.51 7.62
N LEU A 106 -2.16 9.53 8.89
CA LEU A 106 -2.43 10.67 9.76
C LEU A 106 -1.85 11.95 9.18
N GLY A 107 -0.57 11.92 8.81
CA GLY A 107 0.08 13.10 8.26
C GLY A 107 -0.53 13.53 6.93
N ALA A 108 -0.79 12.57 6.04
CA ALA A 108 -1.37 12.87 4.73
C ALA A 108 -2.78 13.45 4.85
N LEU A 109 -3.62 12.86 5.71
CA LEU A 109 -4.98 13.34 5.91
C LEU A 109 -5.02 14.68 6.61
N LEU A 110 -4.14 14.91 7.59
CA LEU A 110 -4.04 16.21 8.23
C LEU A 110 -3.66 17.29 7.22
N GLY A 111 -2.72 17.00 6.33
CA GLY A 111 -2.32 17.94 5.30
C GLY A 111 -3.42 18.22 4.29
N ARG A 112 -4.17 17.20 3.91
CA ARG A 112 -5.22 17.34 2.90
C ARG A 112 -6.54 17.87 3.48
N ARG A 113 -6.98 17.30 4.61
CA ARG A 113 -8.33 17.55 5.15
C ARG A 113 -8.35 18.39 6.41
N GLY A 114 -7.20 18.61 7.05
CA GLY A 114 -7.13 19.29 8.32
C GLY A 114 -7.59 18.46 9.50
N GLN A 115 -7.96 17.21 9.29
CA GLN A 115 -8.35 16.29 10.34
C GLN A 115 -8.10 14.85 9.87
N ALA A 116 -7.86 13.97 10.83
CA ALA A 116 -7.59 12.56 10.52
C ALA A 116 -7.95 11.69 11.72
N GLU A 117 -8.44 10.49 11.44
CA GLU A 117 -8.70 9.49 12.46
C GLU A 117 -8.21 8.14 11.94
N VAL A 118 -7.24 7.56 12.63
CA VAL A 118 -6.67 6.25 12.33
C VAL A 118 -6.50 5.51 13.64
N TYR A 119 -6.91 4.25 13.68
CA TYR A 119 -6.76 3.41 14.88
C TYR A 119 -5.36 2.82 14.95
N GLN A 120 -4.79 2.80 16.16
CA GLN A 120 -3.47 2.25 16.44
C GLN A 120 -3.57 0.85 17.04
#